data_e47e41ec6e778f7891464f2088d6d622
#
_entry.id   e47e41ec6e778f7891464f2088d6d622
#
_cell.length_a   1.000
_cell.length_b   1.000
_cell.length_c   1.000
_cell.angle_alpha   90.00
_cell.angle_beta   90.00
_cell.angle_gamma   90.00
#
_symmetry.space_group_name_H-M   'P 1'
#
loop_
_entity.id
_entity.type
_entity.pdbx_description
1 polymer ?
#
loop_
_entity_poly.entity_id
_entity_poly.type
_entity_poly.pdbx_seq_one_letter_code
_entity_poly.pdbx_strand_id
1 'polypeptide(L)'
;MEVGELIMEAIWQPLKAFLRSGLTLLALTFLLGTADARPKISPSEELPGPWLEVTQGVTDVLTLNKVTACSQAMGRQSSRDPGEYLLYCTRDERLWTSWHVQPAAQKVRGPYKLSEDIPLPDGY
;
A
#
# COMPACT_ATOMS: atom_id res chain seq x y z
N MET A 1 -23.21 45.08 37.34
CA MET A 1 -23.36 45.04 35.88
C MET A 1 -22.08 45.33 35.12
N GLU A 2 -21.26 46.22 35.58
CA GLU A 2 -19.95 46.50 34.94
C GLU A 2 -18.91 45.37 35.06
N VAL A 3 -19.02 44.53 36.11
CA VAL A 3 -18.11 43.41 36.36
C VAL A 3 -18.31 42.25 35.34
N GLY A 4 -19.51 42.11 34.79
CA GLY A 4 -19.80 41.06 33.81
C GLY A 4 -19.19 41.32 32.44
N GLU A 5 -19.07 42.55 32.01
CA GLU A 5 -18.45 42.90 30.72
C GLU A 5 -16.92 42.73 30.72
N LEU A 6 -16.27 43.06 31.83
CA LEU A 6 -14.84 42.89 31.99
C LEU A 6 -14.40 41.43 31.99
N ILE A 7 -15.23 40.53 32.50
CA ILE A 7 -14.97 39.08 32.50
C ILE A 7 -15.11 38.50 31.08
N MET A 8 -16.04 38.98 30.27
CA MET A 8 -16.21 38.55 28.89
C MET A 8 -15.03 38.95 28.00
N GLU A 9 -14.48 40.14 28.15
CA GLU A 9 -13.30 40.55 27.37
C GLU A 9 -12.05 39.74 27.71
N ALA A 10 -11.86 39.41 28.98
CA ALA A 10 -10.74 38.58 29.42
C ALA A 10 -10.78 37.13 28.89
N ILE A 11 -11.97 36.59 28.65
CA ILE A 11 -12.15 35.26 28.10
C ILE A 11 -11.96 35.25 26.57
N TRP A 12 -12.29 36.33 25.90
CA TRP A 12 -12.18 36.40 24.44
C TRP A 12 -10.72 36.52 23.95
N GLN A 13 -9.86 37.18 24.70
CA GLN A 13 -8.47 37.37 24.32
C GLN A 13 -7.65 36.09 24.19
N PRO A 14 -7.70 35.14 25.12
CA PRO A 14 -6.94 33.91 25.00
C PRO A 14 -7.46 32.99 23.86
N LEU A 15 -8.74 33.05 23.54
CA LEU A 15 -9.30 32.25 22.44
C LEU A 15 -8.78 32.69 21.07
N LYS A 16 -8.60 33.99 20.85
CA LYS A 16 -8.02 34.51 19.61
C LYS A 16 -6.55 34.13 19.46
N ALA A 17 -5.80 34.12 20.54
CA ALA A 17 -4.40 33.70 20.55
C ALA A 17 -4.27 32.18 20.29
N PHE A 18 -5.19 31.38 20.78
CA PHE A 18 -5.21 29.94 20.58
C PHE A 18 -5.51 29.55 19.14
N LEU A 19 -6.42 30.26 18.49
CA LEU A 19 -6.77 30.05 17.08
C LEU A 19 -5.60 30.41 16.13
N ARG A 20 -4.82 31.43 16.47
CA ARG A 20 -3.64 31.79 15.69
C ARG A 20 -2.49 30.80 15.83
N SER A 21 -2.34 30.20 16.99
CA SER A 21 -1.33 29.16 17.22
C SER A 21 -1.67 27.84 16.55
N GLY A 22 -2.96 27.49 16.48
CA GLY A 22 -3.43 26.28 15.81
C GLY A 22 -3.23 26.30 14.31
N LEU A 23 -3.38 27.45 13.68
CA LEU A 23 -3.17 27.59 12.23
C LEU A 23 -1.70 27.45 11.82
N THR A 24 -0.77 27.89 12.65
CA THR A 24 0.67 27.75 12.39
C THR A 24 1.15 26.32 12.55
N LEU A 25 0.61 25.57 13.51
CA LEU A 25 0.91 24.15 13.71
C LEU A 25 0.38 23.27 12.57
N LEU A 26 -0.78 23.57 12.03
CA LEU A 26 -1.35 22.86 10.88
C LEU A 26 -0.54 23.05 9.59
N ALA A 27 0.02 24.24 9.38
CA ALA A 27 0.87 24.51 8.23
C ALA A 27 2.21 23.75 8.30
N LEU A 28 2.77 23.57 9.50
CA LEU A 28 3.99 22.78 9.70
C LEU A 28 3.79 21.28 9.51
N THR A 29 2.66 20.73 9.94
CA THR A 29 2.35 19.31 9.72
C THR A 29 2.12 18.99 8.26
N PHE A 30 1.62 19.90 7.47
CA PHE A 30 1.45 19.70 6.03
C PHE A 30 2.78 19.64 5.28
N LEU A 31 3.77 20.44 5.68
CA LEU A 31 5.12 20.42 5.09
C LEU A 31 5.90 19.13 5.41
N LEU A 32 5.69 18.52 6.57
CA LEU A 32 6.32 17.26 6.96
C LEU A 32 5.73 16.05 6.24
N GLY A 33 4.46 16.10 5.80
CA GLY A 33 3.82 15.03 5.07
C GLY A 33 4.29 14.85 3.62
N THR A 34 5.02 15.83 3.05
CA THR A 34 5.54 15.76 1.67
C THR A 34 6.97 15.23 1.58
N ALA A 35 7.63 14.99 2.71
CA ALA A 35 9.03 14.56 2.76
C ALA A 35 9.25 13.03 2.66
N ASP A 36 8.18 12.23 2.68
CA ASP A 36 8.23 10.76 2.67
C ASP A 36 8.13 10.13 1.27
N ALA A 37 8.68 10.77 0.25
CA ALA A 37 8.78 10.15 -1.07
C ALA A 37 9.85 9.06 -1.05
N ARG A 38 9.45 7.79 -0.99
CA ARG A 38 10.35 6.65 -1.18
C ARG A 38 10.98 6.71 -2.57
N PRO A 39 12.29 6.45 -2.71
CA PRO A 39 12.92 6.40 -4.02
C PRO A 39 12.23 5.34 -4.87
N LYS A 40 11.92 5.70 -6.13
CA LYS A 40 11.35 4.75 -7.08
C LYS A 40 12.45 3.78 -7.52
N ILE A 41 12.18 2.49 -7.36
CA ILE A 41 12.99 1.43 -7.97
C ILE A 41 12.20 0.78 -9.10
N SER A 42 12.91 0.13 -10.03
CA SER A 42 12.24 -0.59 -11.12
C SER A 42 11.49 -1.81 -10.58
N PRO A 43 10.41 -2.26 -11.24
CA PRO A 43 9.69 -3.46 -10.84
C PRO A 43 10.59 -4.70 -10.75
N SER A 44 11.57 -4.83 -11.63
CA SER A 44 12.53 -5.93 -11.61
C SER A 44 13.48 -5.91 -10.42
N GLU A 45 13.81 -4.73 -9.89
CA GLU A 45 14.60 -4.57 -8.68
C GLU A 45 13.78 -4.81 -7.42
N GLU A 46 12.53 -4.38 -7.43
CA GLU A 46 11.60 -4.60 -6.33
C GLU A 46 11.21 -6.07 -6.19
N LEU A 47 11.04 -6.74 -7.31
CA LEU A 47 10.58 -8.13 -7.40
C LEU A 47 11.62 -9.00 -8.12
N PRO A 48 12.79 -9.19 -7.54
CA PRO A 48 13.84 -9.98 -8.17
C PRO A 48 13.46 -11.45 -8.24
N GLY A 49 13.89 -12.11 -9.33
CA GLY A 49 13.74 -13.55 -9.45
C GLY A 49 14.54 -14.32 -8.39
N PRO A 50 14.49 -15.63 -8.43
CA PRO A 50 13.74 -16.46 -9.39
C PRO A 50 12.24 -16.52 -9.09
N TRP A 51 11.49 -17.10 -10.03
CA TRP A 51 10.11 -17.51 -9.78
C TRP A 51 10.09 -18.68 -8.80
N LEU A 52 9.19 -18.61 -7.83
CA LEU A 52 9.02 -19.61 -6.78
C LEU A 52 7.63 -20.23 -6.88
N GLU A 53 7.53 -21.48 -6.49
CA GLU A 53 6.25 -22.11 -6.29
C GLU A 53 5.46 -21.42 -5.19
N VAL A 54 4.15 -21.35 -5.39
CA VAL A 54 3.25 -20.70 -4.45
C VAL A 54 3.10 -21.58 -3.21
N THR A 55 3.29 -21.00 -2.05
CA THR A 55 3.12 -21.70 -0.77
C THR A 55 1.64 -21.93 -0.47
N GLN A 56 1.36 -22.90 0.41
CA GLN A 56 -0.01 -23.17 0.86
C GLN A 56 -0.65 -21.92 1.48
N GLY A 57 0.10 -21.14 2.24
CA GLY A 57 -0.39 -19.89 2.84
C GLY A 57 -0.88 -18.87 1.80
N VAL A 58 -0.20 -18.76 0.68
CA VAL A 58 -0.63 -17.89 -0.43
C VAL A 58 -1.88 -18.46 -1.10
N THR A 59 -1.93 -19.76 -1.33
CA THR A 59 -3.11 -20.44 -1.92
C THR A 59 -4.35 -20.25 -1.04
N ASP A 60 -4.20 -20.35 0.26
CA ASP A 60 -5.30 -20.16 1.21
C ASP A 60 -5.84 -18.72 1.16
N VAL A 61 -4.97 -17.73 1.05
CA VAL A 61 -5.35 -16.31 0.92
C VAL A 61 -6.06 -16.05 -0.41
N LEU A 62 -5.61 -16.65 -1.50
CA LEU A 62 -6.30 -16.56 -2.79
C LEU A 62 -7.71 -17.14 -2.70
N THR A 63 -7.85 -18.29 -2.09
CA THR A 63 -9.15 -18.95 -1.88
C THR A 63 -10.07 -18.10 -1.01
N LEU A 64 -9.55 -17.54 0.09
CA LEU A 64 -10.29 -16.68 0.99
C LEU A 64 -10.84 -15.43 0.27
N ASN A 65 -10.07 -14.88 -0.66
CA ASN A 65 -10.46 -13.71 -1.46
C ASN A 65 -11.22 -14.08 -2.75
N LYS A 66 -11.61 -15.34 -2.91
CA LYS A 66 -12.38 -15.84 -4.05
C LYS A 66 -11.69 -15.63 -5.41
N VAL A 67 -10.38 -15.71 -5.42
CA VAL A 67 -9.59 -15.63 -6.66
C VAL A 67 -9.61 -16.98 -7.35
N THR A 68 -10.29 -17.06 -8.48
CA THR A 68 -10.46 -18.30 -9.27
C THR A 68 -9.61 -18.34 -10.53
N ALA A 69 -8.87 -17.26 -10.80
CA ALA A 69 -8.08 -17.12 -12.04
C ALA A 69 -6.73 -17.84 -11.98
N CYS A 70 -6.38 -18.46 -10.87
CA CYS A 70 -5.06 -19.05 -10.62
C CYS A 70 -5.14 -20.57 -10.52
N SER A 71 -5.29 -21.28 -11.64
CA SER A 71 -5.08 -22.73 -11.65
C SER A 71 -3.60 -23.08 -11.64
N GLN A 72 -2.76 -22.22 -12.22
CA GLN A 72 -1.32 -22.25 -12.10
C GLN A 72 -0.83 -20.87 -11.69
N ALA A 73 0.07 -20.81 -10.72
CA ALA A 73 0.62 -19.59 -10.20
C ALA A 73 2.09 -19.75 -9.85
N MET A 74 2.86 -18.73 -10.16
CA MET A 74 4.24 -18.57 -9.72
C MET A 74 4.41 -17.22 -9.06
N GLY A 75 5.27 -17.15 -8.05
CA GLY A 75 5.44 -15.95 -7.24
C GLY A 75 6.86 -15.43 -7.20
N ARG A 76 6.98 -14.14 -6.96
CA ARG A 76 8.23 -13.47 -6.59
C ARG A 76 8.03 -12.69 -5.30
N GLN A 77 8.98 -12.80 -4.39
CA GLN A 77 8.96 -12.06 -3.14
C GLN A 77 9.48 -10.65 -3.35
N SER A 78 8.81 -9.65 -2.75
CA SER A 78 9.28 -8.28 -2.76
C SER A 78 10.57 -8.13 -1.95
N SER A 79 11.55 -7.40 -2.50
CA SER A 79 12.78 -7.05 -1.81
C SER A 79 12.58 -5.94 -0.77
N ARG A 80 11.55 -5.11 -0.95
CA ARG A 80 11.20 -4.04 -0.01
C ARG A 80 10.36 -4.53 1.15
N ASP A 81 9.36 -5.35 0.84
CA ASP A 81 8.38 -5.87 1.79
C ASP A 81 8.37 -7.40 1.72
N PRO A 82 9.19 -8.11 2.53
CA PRO A 82 9.32 -9.57 2.44
C PRO A 82 8.02 -10.34 2.63
N GLY A 83 7.00 -9.72 3.22
CA GLY A 83 5.66 -10.28 3.36
C GLY A 83 4.76 -10.07 2.15
N GLU A 84 5.23 -9.43 1.10
CA GLU A 84 4.49 -9.16 -0.12
C GLU A 84 5.04 -9.98 -1.29
N TYR A 85 4.12 -10.54 -2.07
CA TYR A 85 4.44 -11.36 -3.23
C TYR A 85 3.72 -10.85 -4.46
N LEU A 86 4.43 -10.88 -5.59
CA LEU A 86 3.82 -10.78 -6.91
C LEU A 86 3.51 -12.18 -7.40
N LEU A 87 2.26 -12.41 -7.81
CA LEU A 87 1.86 -13.67 -8.44
C LEU A 87 1.52 -13.42 -9.91
N TYR A 88 2.04 -14.28 -10.78
CA TYR A 88 1.54 -14.44 -12.13
C TYR A 88 0.66 -15.69 -12.17
N CYS A 89 -0.59 -15.50 -12.56
CA CYS A 89 -1.62 -16.53 -12.55
C CYS A 89 -2.19 -16.75 -13.93
N THR A 90 -2.46 -18.01 -14.24
CA THR A 90 -3.16 -18.40 -15.46
C THR A 90 -4.13 -19.54 -15.21
N ARG A 91 -5.16 -19.64 -16.01
CA ARG A 91 -6.09 -20.79 -16.03
C ARG A 91 -5.84 -21.74 -17.20
N ASP A 92 -5.34 -21.22 -18.31
CA ASP A 92 -5.24 -21.88 -19.61
C ASP A 92 -3.84 -21.84 -20.21
N GLU A 93 -2.85 -21.35 -19.47
CA GLU A 93 -1.47 -21.13 -19.91
C GLU A 93 -1.30 -20.12 -21.06
N ARG A 94 -2.38 -19.44 -21.46
CA ARG A 94 -2.40 -18.43 -22.53
C ARG A 94 -2.55 -17.03 -22.02
N LEU A 95 -3.55 -16.82 -21.17
CA LEU A 95 -3.82 -15.53 -20.55
C LEU A 95 -3.28 -15.51 -19.12
N TRP A 96 -2.40 -14.58 -18.86
CA TRP A 96 -1.80 -14.39 -17.55
C TRP A 96 -2.29 -13.10 -16.92
N THR A 97 -2.52 -13.16 -15.63
CA THR A 97 -2.85 -12.00 -14.81
C THR A 97 -1.84 -11.85 -13.68
N SER A 98 -1.66 -10.62 -13.23
CA SER A 98 -0.75 -10.28 -12.14
C SER A 98 -1.55 -9.95 -10.88
N TRP A 99 -1.09 -10.43 -9.75
CA TRP A 99 -1.73 -10.23 -8.45
C TRP A 99 -0.69 -9.86 -7.39
N HIS A 100 -1.06 -8.96 -6.49
CA HIS A 100 -0.26 -8.66 -5.31
C HIS A 100 -0.88 -9.32 -4.10
N VAL A 101 -0.12 -10.12 -3.37
CA VAL A 101 -0.60 -10.89 -2.24
C VAL A 101 0.21 -10.58 -0.99
N GLN A 102 -0.49 -10.29 0.09
CA GLN A 102 0.07 -10.10 1.43
C GLN A 102 -0.52 -11.16 2.35
N PRO A 103 0.10 -12.34 2.49
CA PRO A 103 -0.49 -13.46 3.24
C PRO A 103 -0.76 -13.14 4.71
N ALA A 104 0.16 -12.45 5.39
CA ALA A 104 -0.01 -12.08 6.80
C ALA A 104 -1.21 -11.15 7.04
N ALA A 105 -1.52 -10.28 6.08
CA ALA A 105 -2.67 -9.40 6.13
C ALA A 105 -3.92 -9.99 5.47
N GLN A 106 -3.82 -11.19 4.90
CA GLN A 106 -4.88 -11.87 4.15
C GLN A 106 -5.46 -11.01 3.02
N LYS A 107 -4.60 -10.20 2.37
CA LYS A 107 -4.99 -9.27 1.32
C LYS A 107 -4.49 -9.73 -0.04
N VAL A 108 -5.36 -9.57 -1.04
CA VAL A 108 -5.06 -9.79 -2.45
C VAL A 108 -5.53 -8.57 -3.23
N ARG A 109 -4.69 -8.09 -4.14
CA ARG A 109 -5.01 -6.99 -5.05
C ARG A 109 -4.79 -7.46 -6.48
N GLY A 110 -5.67 -7.10 -7.36
CA GLY A 110 -5.63 -7.43 -8.77
C GLY A 110 -7.01 -7.71 -9.33
N PRO A 111 -7.09 -8.20 -10.57
CA PRO A 111 -5.98 -8.50 -11.47
C PRO A 111 -5.36 -7.25 -12.09
N TYR A 112 -4.06 -7.30 -12.33
CA TYR A 112 -3.31 -6.26 -13.02
C TYR A 112 -2.75 -6.78 -14.33
N LYS A 113 -2.39 -5.86 -15.23
CA LYS A 113 -1.60 -6.21 -16.41
C LYS A 113 -0.22 -6.71 -16.00
N LEU A 114 0.35 -7.60 -16.78
CA LEU A 114 1.72 -8.05 -16.60
C LEU A 114 2.69 -6.88 -16.78
N SER A 115 3.74 -6.86 -15.97
CA SER A 115 4.83 -5.89 -16.14
C SER A 115 5.72 -6.31 -17.29
N GLU A 116 6.08 -5.37 -18.15
CA GLU A 116 7.04 -5.61 -19.24
C GLU A 116 8.44 -5.92 -18.72
N ASP A 117 8.77 -5.43 -17.53
CA ASP A 117 10.07 -5.63 -16.88
C ASP A 117 10.21 -6.99 -16.17
N ILE A 118 9.12 -7.70 -15.99
CA ILE A 118 9.10 -9.00 -15.32
C ILE A 118 8.59 -10.05 -16.30
N PRO A 119 9.47 -10.89 -16.84
CA PRO A 119 9.08 -11.91 -17.81
C PRO A 119 8.21 -12.99 -17.18
N LEU A 120 7.51 -13.74 -18.04
CA LEU A 120 6.78 -14.94 -17.62
C LEU A 120 7.74 -15.97 -17.01
N PRO A 121 7.24 -16.87 -16.14
CA PRO A 121 8.03 -18.00 -15.67
C PRO A 121 8.58 -18.85 -16.81
N ASP A 122 9.74 -19.46 -16.58
CA ASP A 122 10.39 -20.31 -17.59
C ASP A 122 9.48 -21.50 -17.96
N GLY A 123 9.36 -21.75 -19.25
CA GLY A 123 8.54 -22.86 -19.80
C GLY A 123 7.15 -22.45 -20.29
N TYR A 124 6.84 -21.11 -20.26
CA TYR A 124 5.55 -20.58 -20.75
C TYR A 124 5.74 -19.52 -21.82
#